data_ab0439ba0ab11f49b27c485a925ca237
#
_entry.id   ab0439ba0ab11f49b27c485a925ca237
#
_cell.length_a   1.000
_cell.length_b   1.000
_cell.length_c   1.000
_cell.angle_alpha   90.00
_cell.angle_beta   90.00
_cell.angle_gamma   90.00
#
_symmetry.space_group_name_H-M   'P 1'
#
loop_
_entity.id
_entity.type
_entity.pdbx_description
1 polymer ?
#
loop_
_entity_poly.entity_id
_entity_poly.type
_entity_poly.pdbx_seq_one_letter_code
_entity_poly.pdbx_strand_id
1 'polypeptide(L)'
;VSTLPIGGDYVTSDISYGFKTQTEHAEKIKLKYGCARTEDADRNLKFKVTRVGSTQESEFNQFELAEIIEPRVQEIFQMIRQEVRRLGYLEKINGYVLTGGSVSMPGVLQLAQTELESNVRIAVPEYIGVRDPSYLNGVGIIQYVDRYVRTRTAVASRRPARGRNQSGASRPGFLEWVKNLFREFI
;
A
#
# COMPACT_ATOMS: atom_id res chain seq x y z
N VAL A 1 17.51 0.16 -2.93
CA VAL A 1 16.09 0.03 -3.28
C VAL A 1 15.97 -0.96 -4.40
N SER A 2 15.04 -1.91 -4.30
CA SER A 2 14.67 -2.85 -5.36
C SER A 2 13.17 -2.76 -5.62
N THR A 3 12.75 -3.11 -6.83
CA THR A 3 11.35 -3.09 -7.26
C THR A 3 10.98 -4.44 -7.87
N LEU A 4 9.88 -4.99 -7.42
CA LEU A 4 9.26 -6.18 -8.01
C LEU A 4 7.99 -5.74 -8.75
N PRO A 5 7.81 -6.13 -10.02
CA PRO A 5 6.65 -5.72 -10.81
C PRO A 5 5.42 -6.59 -10.50
N ILE A 6 5.11 -6.77 -9.22
CA ILE A 6 3.98 -7.57 -8.74
C ILE A 6 3.38 -6.93 -7.48
N GLY A 7 2.07 -6.99 -7.32
CA GLY A 7 1.38 -6.38 -6.18
C GLY A 7 -0.11 -6.71 -6.13
N GLY A 8 -0.87 -5.89 -5.41
CA GLY A 8 -2.31 -6.10 -5.20
C GLY A 8 -3.16 -6.15 -6.46
N ASP A 9 -2.72 -5.49 -7.53
CA ASP A 9 -3.44 -5.49 -8.81
C ASP A 9 -3.41 -6.86 -9.50
N TYR A 10 -2.35 -7.65 -9.27
CA TYR A 10 -2.28 -9.03 -9.76
C TYR A 10 -3.30 -9.92 -9.03
N VAL A 11 -3.46 -9.74 -7.73
CA VAL A 11 -4.52 -10.43 -6.96
C VAL A 11 -5.90 -10.09 -7.54
N THR A 12 -6.15 -8.81 -7.84
CA THR A 12 -7.41 -8.37 -8.47
C THR A 12 -7.63 -9.01 -9.84
N SER A 13 -6.57 -9.10 -10.64
CA SER A 13 -6.60 -9.73 -11.95
C SER A 13 -6.93 -11.22 -11.84
N ASP A 14 -6.33 -11.93 -10.89
CA ASP A 14 -6.60 -13.35 -10.66
C ASP A 14 -8.06 -13.59 -10.21
N ILE A 15 -8.58 -12.74 -9.34
CA ILE A 15 -10.00 -12.78 -8.93
C ILE A 15 -10.92 -12.52 -10.13
N SER A 16 -10.58 -11.49 -10.94
CA SER A 16 -11.33 -11.17 -12.16
C SER A 16 -11.39 -12.35 -13.12
N TYR A 17 -10.26 -13.02 -13.33
CA TYR A 17 -10.15 -14.21 -14.17
C TYR A 17 -10.88 -15.42 -13.57
N GLY A 18 -10.64 -15.73 -12.31
CA GLY A 18 -11.21 -16.89 -11.62
C GLY A 18 -12.74 -16.84 -11.55
N PHE A 19 -13.31 -15.69 -11.24
CA PHE A 19 -14.77 -15.51 -11.18
C PHE A 19 -15.39 -15.01 -12.49
N LYS A 20 -14.56 -14.74 -13.53
CA LYS A 20 -15.00 -14.20 -14.83
C LYS A 20 -15.80 -12.92 -14.69
N THR A 21 -15.34 -12.01 -13.84
CA THR A 21 -15.99 -10.74 -13.53
C THR A 21 -15.16 -9.55 -13.98
N GLN A 22 -15.73 -8.35 -14.01
CA GLN A 22 -15.00 -7.13 -14.32
C GLN A 22 -13.97 -6.79 -13.24
N THR A 23 -12.83 -6.19 -13.63
CA THR A 23 -11.72 -5.86 -12.73
C THR A 23 -12.17 -4.96 -11.56
N GLU A 24 -13.01 -3.97 -11.83
CA GLU A 24 -13.56 -3.06 -10.81
C GLU A 24 -14.43 -3.80 -9.79
N HIS A 25 -15.14 -4.84 -10.23
CA HIS A 25 -15.94 -5.68 -9.34
C HIS A 25 -15.04 -6.61 -8.53
N ALA A 26 -14.04 -7.21 -9.18
CA ALA A 26 -13.02 -8.03 -8.50
C ALA A 26 -12.29 -7.24 -7.40
N GLU A 27 -11.93 -5.98 -7.66
CA GLU A 27 -11.31 -5.11 -6.65
C GLU A 27 -12.24 -4.87 -5.45
N LYS A 28 -13.52 -4.58 -5.69
CA LYS A 28 -14.52 -4.42 -4.61
C LYS A 28 -14.68 -5.70 -3.78
N ILE A 29 -14.68 -6.86 -4.44
CA ILE A 29 -14.75 -8.17 -3.77
C ILE A 29 -13.50 -8.39 -2.91
N LYS A 30 -12.31 -8.15 -3.46
CA LYS A 30 -11.04 -8.24 -2.75
C LYS A 30 -11.02 -7.37 -1.50
N LEU A 31 -11.40 -6.11 -1.62
CA LEU A 31 -11.38 -5.16 -0.51
C LEU A 31 -12.39 -5.51 0.58
N LYS A 32 -13.54 -6.08 0.21
CA LYS A 32 -14.63 -6.35 1.16
C LYS A 32 -14.57 -7.73 1.79
N TYR A 33 -14.17 -8.73 1.02
CA TYR A 33 -14.24 -10.14 1.41
C TYR A 33 -12.89 -10.85 1.37
N GLY A 34 -11.81 -10.17 0.95
CA GLY A 34 -10.48 -10.78 0.80
C GLY A 34 -9.98 -11.41 2.09
N CYS A 35 -9.41 -12.59 1.96
CA CYS A 35 -8.67 -13.30 2.97
C CYS A 35 -7.46 -13.96 2.30
N ALA A 36 -6.26 -13.77 2.85
CA ALA A 36 -5.03 -14.26 2.24
C ALA A 36 -4.71 -15.72 2.57
N ARG A 37 -5.47 -16.34 3.48
CA ARG A 37 -5.29 -17.74 3.88
C ARG A 37 -6.64 -18.47 3.84
N THR A 38 -6.64 -19.62 3.21
CA THR A 38 -7.81 -20.50 3.16
C THR A 38 -8.22 -21.01 4.56
N GLU A 39 -7.24 -21.20 5.46
CA GLU A 39 -7.48 -21.64 6.84
C GLU A 39 -8.25 -20.60 7.67
N ASP A 40 -8.08 -19.30 7.37
CA ASP A 40 -8.72 -18.20 8.10
C ASP A 40 -10.04 -17.77 7.45
N ALA A 41 -10.39 -18.33 6.28
CA ALA A 41 -11.53 -17.93 5.48
C ALA A 41 -12.84 -18.57 5.96
N ASP A 42 -13.91 -17.76 6.07
CA ASP A 42 -15.23 -18.22 6.47
C ASP A 42 -16.03 -18.75 5.27
N ARG A 43 -16.40 -20.04 5.30
CA ARG A 43 -17.22 -20.70 4.28
C ARG A 43 -18.68 -20.23 4.29
N ASN A 44 -19.14 -19.61 5.39
CA ASN A 44 -20.48 -19.09 5.50
C ASN A 44 -20.61 -17.63 5.01
N LEU A 45 -19.50 -16.92 4.87
CA LEU A 45 -19.47 -15.56 4.36
C LEU A 45 -19.61 -15.57 2.84
N LYS A 46 -20.86 -15.44 2.38
CA LYS A 46 -21.22 -15.51 0.96
C LYS A 46 -21.32 -14.14 0.32
N PHE A 47 -21.04 -14.08 -0.98
CA PHE A 47 -21.19 -12.88 -1.80
C PHE A 47 -21.58 -13.26 -3.23
N LYS A 48 -22.14 -12.29 -3.95
CA LYS A 48 -22.63 -12.47 -5.31
C LYS A 48 -21.67 -11.84 -6.30
N VAL A 49 -21.47 -12.51 -7.42
CA VAL A 49 -20.60 -12.07 -8.51
C VAL A 49 -21.39 -12.09 -9.82
N THR A 50 -21.37 -10.95 -10.52
CA THR A 50 -21.93 -10.85 -11.87
C THR A 50 -20.81 -11.17 -12.86
N ARG A 51 -21.01 -12.17 -13.71
CA ARG A 51 -20.05 -12.57 -14.75
C ARG A 51 -20.12 -11.63 -15.94
N VAL A 52 -18.98 -11.40 -16.58
CA VAL A 52 -18.90 -10.63 -17.84
C VAL A 52 -19.78 -11.31 -18.90
N GLY A 53 -20.62 -10.50 -19.56
CA GLY A 53 -21.55 -10.99 -20.59
C GLY A 53 -22.80 -11.73 -20.07
N SER A 54 -23.06 -11.71 -18.76
CA SER A 54 -24.24 -12.31 -18.15
C SER A 54 -24.92 -11.32 -17.21
N THR A 55 -26.23 -11.41 -17.11
CA THR A 55 -27.03 -10.73 -16.08
C THR A 55 -27.26 -11.62 -14.88
N GLN A 56 -26.85 -12.89 -14.93
CA GLN A 56 -27.00 -13.83 -13.82
C GLN A 56 -25.88 -13.63 -12.80
N GLU A 57 -26.27 -13.55 -11.51
CA GLU A 57 -25.36 -13.57 -10.39
C GLU A 57 -25.05 -15.03 -10.01
N SER A 58 -23.79 -15.31 -9.76
CA SER A 58 -23.32 -16.55 -9.12
C SER A 58 -22.96 -16.27 -7.69
N GLU A 59 -23.30 -17.17 -6.75
CA GLU A 59 -22.94 -17.07 -5.35
C GLU A 59 -21.63 -17.79 -5.10
N PHE A 60 -20.71 -17.14 -4.41
CA PHE A 60 -19.41 -17.66 -3.96
C PHE A 60 -19.25 -17.37 -2.47
N ASN A 61 -18.29 -18.01 -1.82
CA ASN A 61 -17.94 -17.77 -0.44
C ASN A 61 -16.51 -17.28 -0.27
N GLN A 62 -16.17 -16.83 0.94
CA GLN A 62 -14.83 -16.30 1.23
C GLN A 62 -13.73 -17.36 1.07
N PHE A 63 -13.99 -18.63 1.33
CA PHE A 63 -13.04 -19.71 1.16
C PHE A 63 -12.64 -19.87 -0.33
N GLU A 64 -13.63 -19.90 -1.23
CA GLU A 64 -13.38 -19.96 -2.69
C GLU A 64 -12.58 -18.73 -3.19
N LEU A 65 -12.82 -17.56 -2.58
CA LEU A 65 -12.03 -16.36 -2.86
C LEU A 65 -10.60 -16.50 -2.35
N ALA A 66 -10.42 -17.04 -1.15
CA ALA A 66 -9.09 -17.26 -0.57
C ALA A 66 -8.27 -18.28 -1.37
N GLU A 67 -8.89 -19.30 -1.95
CA GLU A 67 -8.22 -20.26 -2.86
C GLU A 67 -7.59 -19.57 -4.09
N ILE A 68 -8.12 -18.43 -4.50
CA ILE A 68 -7.54 -17.62 -5.59
C ILE A 68 -6.46 -16.67 -5.06
N ILE A 69 -6.70 -16.06 -3.89
CA ILE A 69 -5.82 -15.02 -3.34
C ILE A 69 -4.53 -15.61 -2.76
N GLU A 70 -4.62 -16.69 -1.99
CA GLU A 70 -3.51 -17.27 -1.23
C GLU A 70 -2.29 -17.60 -2.11
N PRO A 71 -2.42 -18.32 -3.24
CA PRO A 71 -1.29 -18.66 -4.08
C PRO A 71 -0.57 -17.43 -4.64
N ARG A 72 -1.31 -16.37 -4.97
CA ARG A 72 -0.72 -15.12 -5.48
C ARG A 72 0.03 -14.37 -4.37
N VAL A 73 -0.52 -14.31 -3.19
CA VAL A 73 0.15 -13.65 -2.06
C VAL A 73 1.39 -14.43 -1.63
N GLN A 74 1.34 -15.75 -1.66
CA GLN A 74 2.52 -16.62 -1.45
C GLN A 74 3.62 -16.33 -2.46
N GLU A 75 3.28 -16.28 -3.76
CA GLU A 75 4.23 -15.95 -4.82
C GLU A 75 4.90 -14.59 -4.58
N ILE A 76 4.13 -13.57 -4.19
CA ILE A 76 4.68 -12.23 -3.87
C ILE A 76 5.74 -12.34 -2.76
N PHE A 77 5.44 -13.03 -1.66
CA PHE A 77 6.40 -13.17 -0.55
C PHE A 77 7.62 -14.02 -0.93
N GLN A 78 7.43 -15.05 -1.71
CA GLN A 78 8.54 -15.89 -2.23
C GLN A 78 9.46 -15.06 -3.13
N MET A 79 8.91 -14.21 -4.01
CA MET A 79 9.70 -13.30 -4.83
C MET A 79 10.45 -12.27 -3.97
N ILE A 80 9.83 -11.71 -2.93
CA ILE A 80 10.49 -10.80 -1.98
C ILE A 80 11.67 -11.52 -1.32
N ARG A 81 11.46 -12.73 -0.82
CA ARG A 81 12.53 -13.53 -0.18
C ARG A 81 13.68 -13.83 -1.14
N GLN A 82 13.36 -14.19 -2.39
CA GLN A 82 14.36 -14.43 -3.43
C GLN A 82 15.17 -13.18 -3.73
N GLU A 83 14.52 -12.02 -3.81
CA GLU A 83 15.19 -10.74 -4.06
C GLU A 83 16.10 -10.33 -2.90
N VAL A 84 15.66 -10.49 -1.65
CA VAL A 84 16.48 -10.26 -0.46
C VAL A 84 17.71 -11.18 -0.45
N ARG A 85 17.53 -12.44 -0.84
CA ARG A 85 18.65 -13.40 -0.99
C ARG A 85 19.61 -12.97 -2.08
N ARG A 86 19.09 -12.58 -3.26
CA ARG A 86 19.89 -12.10 -4.40
C ARG A 86 20.76 -10.90 -4.03
N LEU A 87 20.22 -10.01 -3.19
CA LEU A 87 20.91 -8.83 -2.69
C LEU A 87 21.92 -9.12 -1.55
N GLY A 88 22.00 -10.36 -1.06
CA GLY A 88 22.92 -10.78 0.00
C GLY A 88 22.56 -10.27 1.39
N TYR A 89 21.27 -10.02 1.64
CA TYR A 89 20.79 -9.51 2.93
C TYR A 89 20.05 -10.56 3.78
N LEU A 90 19.73 -11.73 3.26
CA LEU A 90 18.88 -12.72 3.95
C LEU A 90 19.39 -13.03 5.37
N GLU A 91 20.72 -13.21 5.52
CA GLU A 91 21.35 -13.51 6.81
C GLU A 91 21.64 -12.25 7.67
N LYS A 92 21.35 -11.07 7.15
CA LYS A 92 21.70 -9.78 7.79
C LYS A 92 20.50 -9.07 8.37
N ILE A 93 19.29 -9.48 7.97
CA ILE A 93 18.05 -8.85 8.45
C ILE A 93 17.46 -9.64 9.61
N ASN A 94 16.88 -8.92 10.57
CA ASN A 94 16.22 -9.52 11.74
C ASN A 94 14.70 -9.65 11.56
N GLY A 95 14.16 -9.24 10.40
CA GLY A 95 12.73 -9.29 10.11
C GLY A 95 12.31 -8.32 9.03
N TYR A 96 11.02 -8.33 8.74
CA TYR A 96 10.38 -7.53 7.71
C TYR A 96 9.36 -6.57 8.31
N VAL A 97 9.23 -5.41 7.68
CA VAL A 97 8.19 -4.44 8.00
C VAL A 97 7.35 -4.25 6.74
N LEU A 98 6.10 -4.65 6.81
CA LEU A 98 5.16 -4.53 5.70
C LEU A 98 4.32 -3.27 5.85
N THR A 99 3.99 -2.65 4.72
CA THR A 99 3.09 -1.49 4.67
C THR A 99 2.37 -1.41 3.32
N GLY A 100 1.32 -0.62 3.25
CA GLY A 100 0.50 -0.45 2.06
C GLY A 100 -0.90 -1.07 2.22
N GLY A 101 -1.79 -0.85 1.26
CA GLY A 101 -3.19 -1.27 1.35
C GLY A 101 -3.39 -2.78 1.44
N SER A 102 -2.62 -3.54 0.66
CA SER A 102 -2.76 -5.02 0.60
C SER A 102 -2.43 -5.73 1.91
N VAL A 103 -1.61 -5.11 2.80
CA VAL A 103 -1.27 -5.73 4.09
C VAL A 103 -2.39 -5.68 5.12
N SER A 104 -3.44 -4.90 4.87
CA SER A 104 -4.64 -4.84 5.71
C SER A 104 -5.57 -6.05 5.51
N MET A 105 -5.34 -6.86 4.49
CA MET A 105 -6.15 -8.05 4.22
C MET A 105 -5.93 -9.10 5.33
N PRO A 106 -6.99 -9.68 5.90
CA PRO A 106 -6.90 -10.77 6.86
C PRO A 106 -5.99 -11.91 6.37
N GLY A 107 -5.19 -12.46 7.26
CA GLY A 107 -4.29 -13.59 6.96
C GLY A 107 -2.94 -13.19 6.33
N VAL A 108 -2.77 -11.96 5.82
CA VAL A 108 -1.52 -11.54 5.16
C VAL A 108 -0.31 -11.60 6.09
N LEU A 109 -0.47 -11.16 7.35
CA LEU A 109 0.63 -11.17 8.32
C LEU A 109 1.13 -12.57 8.59
N GLN A 110 0.23 -13.51 8.84
CA GLN A 110 0.54 -14.92 9.13
C GLN A 110 1.18 -15.59 7.91
N LEU A 111 0.61 -15.36 6.72
CA LEU A 111 1.16 -15.89 5.48
C LEU A 111 2.57 -15.34 5.22
N ALA A 112 2.78 -14.04 5.45
CA ALA A 112 4.09 -13.42 5.32
C ALA A 112 5.13 -14.02 6.28
N GLN A 113 4.75 -14.29 7.53
CA GLN A 113 5.63 -14.94 8.51
C GLN A 113 6.04 -16.33 8.07
N THR A 114 5.10 -17.09 7.51
CA THR A 114 5.35 -18.45 6.98
C THR A 114 6.29 -18.41 5.76
N GLU A 115 5.98 -17.60 4.74
CA GLU A 115 6.71 -17.58 3.48
C GLU A 115 8.08 -16.90 3.58
N LEU A 116 8.20 -15.88 4.44
CA LEU A 116 9.47 -15.19 4.65
C LEU A 116 10.37 -15.89 5.71
N GLU A 117 9.81 -16.87 6.44
CA GLU A 117 10.50 -17.58 7.51
C GLU A 117 11.21 -16.63 8.50
N SER A 118 10.55 -15.54 8.86
CA SER A 118 11.15 -14.48 9.65
C SER A 118 10.09 -13.70 10.46
N ASN A 119 10.55 -12.89 11.39
CA ASN A 119 9.67 -11.96 12.08
C ASN A 119 9.11 -10.93 11.11
N VAL A 120 7.79 -10.76 11.10
CA VAL A 120 7.10 -9.78 10.26
C VAL A 120 6.20 -8.92 11.12
N ARG A 121 6.20 -7.61 10.88
CA ARG A 121 5.25 -6.68 11.48
C ARG A 121 4.65 -5.75 10.42
N ILE A 122 3.45 -5.29 10.65
CA ILE A 122 2.80 -4.27 9.83
C ILE A 122 3.12 -2.90 10.42
N ALA A 123 3.59 -1.98 9.57
CA ALA A 123 3.74 -0.58 9.93
C ALA A 123 2.41 0.15 9.75
N VAL A 124 1.99 0.85 10.79
CA VAL A 124 0.78 1.68 10.81
C VAL A 124 1.20 3.13 11.06
N PRO A 125 0.65 4.11 10.33
CA PRO A 125 0.92 5.51 10.63
C PRO A 125 0.46 5.89 12.05
N GLU A 126 1.30 6.61 12.79
CA GLU A 126 1.02 7.03 14.18
C GLU A 126 0.23 8.35 14.26
N TYR A 127 -0.38 8.78 13.16
CA TYR A 127 -1.11 10.05 13.11
C TYR A 127 -2.60 9.87 13.39
N ILE A 128 -3.16 10.80 14.15
CA ILE A 128 -4.61 10.84 14.42
C ILE A 128 -5.36 11.01 13.09
N GLY A 129 -6.31 10.10 12.83
CA GLY A 129 -7.12 10.10 11.61
C GLY A 129 -6.52 9.38 10.40
N VAL A 130 -5.26 8.90 10.48
CA VAL A 130 -4.57 8.23 9.37
C VAL A 130 -3.91 6.94 9.86
N ARG A 131 -4.73 6.01 10.38
CA ARG A 131 -4.23 4.73 10.93
C ARG A 131 -4.19 3.58 9.94
N ASP A 132 -4.76 3.75 8.76
CA ASP A 132 -4.75 2.72 7.73
C ASP A 132 -3.36 2.65 7.07
N PRO A 133 -2.74 1.46 6.97
CA PRO A 133 -1.43 1.27 6.32
C PRO A 133 -1.38 1.75 4.86
N SER A 134 -2.52 1.85 4.16
CA SER A 134 -2.61 2.35 2.79
C SER A 134 -2.13 3.80 2.65
N TYR A 135 -2.28 4.61 3.69
CA TYR A 135 -1.86 6.02 3.69
C TYR A 135 -0.38 6.24 4.00
N LEU A 136 0.37 5.18 4.37
CA LEU A 136 1.75 5.34 4.84
C LEU A 136 2.65 6.02 3.80
N ASN A 137 2.48 5.72 2.52
CA ASN A 137 3.23 6.34 1.44
C ASN A 137 2.96 7.85 1.35
N GLY A 138 1.70 8.27 1.42
CA GLY A 138 1.31 9.68 1.42
C GLY A 138 1.88 10.43 2.63
N VAL A 139 1.73 9.85 3.82
CA VAL A 139 2.31 10.39 5.07
C VAL A 139 3.83 10.50 4.96
N GLY A 140 4.50 9.48 4.43
CA GLY A 140 5.96 9.47 4.24
C GLY A 140 6.43 10.57 3.29
N ILE A 141 5.72 10.82 2.20
CA ILE A 141 6.02 11.91 1.26
C ILE A 141 5.87 13.27 1.95
N ILE A 142 4.79 13.48 2.70
CA ILE A 142 4.56 14.74 3.43
C ILE A 142 5.68 14.97 4.45
N GLN A 143 6.06 13.97 5.23
CA GLN A 143 7.16 14.05 6.19
C GLN A 143 8.50 14.35 5.52
N TYR A 144 8.78 13.70 4.40
CA TYR A 144 10.00 13.93 3.64
C TYR A 144 10.09 15.38 3.15
N VAL A 145 9.00 15.90 2.58
CA VAL A 145 8.93 17.30 2.09
C VAL A 145 9.08 18.28 3.25
N ASP A 146 8.37 18.09 4.37
CA ASP A 146 8.46 18.95 5.55
C ASP A 146 9.90 19.01 6.09
N ARG A 147 10.55 17.86 6.26
CA ARG A 147 11.94 17.77 6.70
C ARG A 147 12.90 18.47 5.72
N TYR A 148 12.71 18.27 4.43
CA TYR A 148 13.59 18.83 3.40
C TYR A 148 13.42 20.35 3.26
N VAL A 149 12.18 20.85 3.32
CA VAL A 149 11.88 22.29 3.28
C VAL A 149 12.40 23.01 4.52
N ARG A 150 12.16 22.45 5.72
CA ARG A 150 12.67 23.03 6.98
C ARG A 150 14.19 23.10 6.99
N THR A 151 14.87 22.07 6.51
CA THR A 151 16.35 22.04 6.45
C THR A 151 16.89 23.13 5.52
N ARG A 152 16.27 23.33 4.35
CA ARG A 152 16.65 24.40 3.43
C ARG A 152 16.42 25.79 4.00
N THR A 153 15.31 26.02 4.67
CA THR A 153 14.99 27.32 5.28
C THR A 153 15.96 27.64 6.43
N ALA A 154 16.31 26.66 7.24
CA ALA A 154 17.30 26.82 8.33
C ALA A 154 18.72 27.12 7.81
N VAL A 155 19.11 26.56 6.67
CA VAL A 155 20.40 26.85 6.03
C VAL A 155 20.39 28.25 5.36
N ALA A 156 19.27 28.65 4.77
CA ALA A 156 19.14 29.98 4.16
C ALA A 156 19.16 31.11 5.19
N SER A 157 18.63 30.87 6.41
CA SER A 157 18.63 31.86 7.51
C SER A 157 20.00 32.04 8.21
N ARG A 158 20.97 31.15 7.95
CA ARG A 158 22.34 31.24 8.51
C ARG A 158 23.33 31.99 7.61
N ARG A 159 22.91 32.55 6.46
CA ARG A 159 23.77 33.45 5.70
C ARG A 159 23.84 34.81 6.40
N PRO A 160 25.06 35.31 6.78
CA PRO A 160 25.17 36.60 7.42
C PRO A 160 24.64 37.69 6.48
N ALA A 161 23.77 38.53 7.01
CA ALA A 161 23.19 39.66 6.31
C ALA A 161 24.30 40.62 5.85
N ARG A 162 24.73 40.53 4.59
CA ARG A 162 25.48 41.60 3.93
C ARG A 162 24.46 42.56 3.37
N GLY A 163 24.35 43.71 3.99
CA GLY A 163 23.32 44.69 3.70
C GLY A 163 23.22 45.05 2.23
N ARG A 164 21.95 45.06 1.76
CA ARG A 164 21.47 46.00 0.71
C ARG A 164 19.95 46.07 0.75
N ASN A 165 19.46 47.24 0.94
CA ASN A 165 18.05 47.60 0.75
C ASN A 165 17.53 47.12 -0.60
N GLN A 166 16.34 46.49 -0.63
CA GLN A 166 15.29 46.82 -1.60
C GLN A 166 14.01 45.98 -1.36
N SER A 167 12.94 46.73 -1.21
CA SER A 167 11.52 46.55 -1.60
C SER A 167 10.96 45.09 -1.64
N GLY A 168 9.91 44.94 -0.87
CA GLY A 168 8.97 43.87 -0.68
C GLY A 168 8.41 43.19 -1.93
N ALA A 169 8.46 41.89 -1.87
CA ALA A 169 7.47 40.98 -2.42
C ALA A 169 7.32 39.84 -1.43
N SER A 170 6.22 39.81 -0.72
CA SER A 170 5.87 38.70 0.18
C SER A 170 5.67 37.42 -0.63
N ARG A 171 6.52 36.44 -0.41
CA ARG A 171 6.32 35.10 -0.97
C ARG A 171 5.13 34.45 -0.27
N PRO A 172 4.19 33.84 -1.01
CA PRO A 172 3.04 33.19 -0.43
C PRO A 172 3.49 32.09 0.56
N GLY A 173 2.85 32.05 1.72
CA GLY A 173 3.15 31.05 2.75
C GLY A 173 2.82 29.63 2.27
N PHE A 174 3.44 28.63 2.87
CA PHE A 174 3.25 27.21 2.55
C PHE A 174 1.75 26.83 2.43
N LEU A 175 0.89 27.35 3.29
CA LEU A 175 -0.56 27.12 3.24
C LEU A 175 -1.22 27.70 1.98
N GLU A 176 -0.73 28.81 1.43
CA GLU A 176 -1.23 29.36 0.16
C GLU A 176 -0.73 28.56 -1.04
N TRP A 177 0.49 28.05 -0.99
CA TRP A 177 1.01 27.15 -2.02
C TRP A 177 0.22 25.83 -2.08
N VAL A 178 -0.08 25.22 -0.92
CA VAL A 178 -0.92 24.01 -0.84
C VAL A 178 -2.34 24.28 -1.34
N LYS A 179 -2.96 25.42 -1.01
CA LYS A 179 -4.27 25.80 -1.54
C LYS A 179 -4.26 25.96 -3.06
N ASN A 180 -3.21 26.53 -3.64
CA ASN A 180 -3.10 26.69 -5.07
C ASN A 180 -2.89 25.34 -5.79
N LEU A 181 -2.13 24.42 -5.20
CA LEU A 181 -1.94 23.06 -5.74
C LEU A 181 -3.28 22.30 -5.83
N PHE A 182 -4.13 22.40 -4.80
CA PHE A 182 -5.46 21.75 -4.81
C PHE A 182 -6.48 22.49 -5.69
N ARG A 183 -6.24 23.74 -6.07
CA ARG A 183 -7.16 24.52 -6.92
C ARG A 183 -7.01 24.18 -8.41
N GLU A 184 -5.91 23.57 -8.82
CA GLU A 184 -5.69 23.06 -10.18
C GLU A 184 -6.24 21.65 -10.41
N PHE A 185 -6.74 20.98 -9.34
CA PHE A 185 -7.27 19.60 -9.40
C PHE A 185 -8.80 19.53 -9.15
N ILE A 186 -9.49 20.65 -9.04
CA ILE A 186 -10.96 20.78 -9.01
C ILE A 186 -11.37 21.68 -10.19
#